data_179e681594f2c566557646fc48826fe1
#
_entry.id   179e681594f2c566557646fc48826fe1
#
_cell.length_a   1.000
_cell.length_b   1.000
_cell.length_c   1.000
_cell.angle_alpha   90.00
_cell.angle_beta   90.00
_cell.angle_gamma   90.00
#
_symmetry.space_group_name_H-M   'P 1'
#
loop_
_entity.id
_entity.type
_entity.pdbx_description
1 polymer ?
#
loop_
_entity_poly.entity_id
_entity_poly.type
_entity_poly.pdbx_seq_one_letter_code
_entity_poly.pdbx_strand_id
1 'polypeptide(L)'
;MQPIINSQISELKESATLSINQHAIKLLNEGKNICHLGFGESPFPVPDPMQTALRENSHRKQYISGRGLPELRKAVADFFQTQFGYNYTAENIFISPGSKEMIFQHVYLLEGPLMVPSPSWVSYGPQAAIRSKTFIPIPTDINNGYRLQAEELDKTFSNQRFPQSILILNNPNNPTGSVHLPEELSDLAEVCRKHRVIVISDEIYGLTKFGKKPFEGIAKYYPEGTITTSGISKAFSAGGWRLGFAMIPHELEEIVPALSAFVSETFSCVSAPIQHGALPAFKNYESVREHVELCRDIHEAAGEFL
;
A
#
# COMPACT_ATOMS: atom_id res chain seq x y z
N MET A 1 -7.07 20.82 -34.83
CA MET A 1 -7.24 19.35 -34.65
C MET A 1 -7.94 19.11 -33.33
N GLN A 2 -8.84 18.17 -33.27
CA GLN A 2 -9.39 17.75 -31.96
C GLN A 2 -8.27 17.10 -31.13
N PRO A 3 -8.29 17.24 -29.80
CA PRO A 3 -7.27 16.66 -28.93
C PRO A 3 -7.26 15.13 -29.09
N ILE A 4 -6.09 14.57 -29.34
CA ILE A 4 -5.88 13.11 -29.55
C ILE A 4 -5.75 12.39 -28.19
N ILE A 5 -5.25 13.10 -27.18
CA ILE A 5 -5.02 12.56 -25.83
C ILE A 5 -6.23 12.93 -24.94
N ASN A 6 -6.66 11.97 -24.13
CA ASN A 6 -7.67 12.22 -23.10
C ASN A 6 -7.21 13.39 -22.20
N SER A 7 -8.06 14.41 -22.05
CA SER A 7 -7.74 15.64 -21.31
C SER A 7 -7.29 15.38 -19.87
N GLN A 8 -7.79 14.33 -19.23
CA GLN A 8 -7.43 13.96 -17.87
C GLN A 8 -6.01 13.41 -17.74
N ILE A 9 -5.48 12.85 -18.85
CA ILE A 9 -4.15 12.28 -18.88
C ILE A 9 -3.13 13.29 -19.43
N SER A 10 -3.56 14.24 -20.26
CA SER A 10 -2.68 15.19 -20.95
C SER A 10 -1.84 16.07 -20.01
N GLU A 11 -2.33 16.31 -18.79
CA GLU A 11 -1.65 17.12 -17.78
C GLU A 11 -0.84 16.29 -16.77
N LEU A 12 -0.97 14.96 -16.80
CA LEU A 12 -0.20 14.09 -15.90
C LEU A 12 1.29 14.13 -16.28
N LYS A 13 2.10 14.32 -15.24
CA LYS A 13 3.56 14.22 -15.35
C LYS A 13 4.01 12.86 -14.86
N GLU A 14 5.17 12.41 -15.37
CA GLU A 14 5.83 11.24 -14.81
C GLU A 14 6.05 11.41 -13.28
N SER A 15 5.98 10.30 -12.55
CA SER A 15 6.20 10.32 -11.10
C SER A 15 7.53 10.98 -10.74
N ALA A 16 7.51 11.99 -9.87
CA ALA A 16 8.70 12.69 -9.43
C ALA A 16 9.78 11.75 -8.87
N THR A 17 9.38 10.68 -8.17
CA THR A 17 10.32 9.66 -7.65
C THR A 17 11.00 8.88 -8.77
N LEU A 18 10.29 8.52 -9.85
CA LEU A 18 10.89 7.83 -11.00
C LEU A 18 11.83 8.77 -11.78
N SER A 19 11.43 10.01 -11.99
CA SER A 19 12.24 11.03 -12.66
C SER A 19 13.54 11.31 -11.89
N ILE A 20 13.46 11.46 -10.56
CA ILE A 20 14.65 11.65 -9.71
C ILE A 20 15.57 10.43 -9.78
N ASN A 21 15.02 9.22 -9.75
CA ASN A 21 15.81 7.98 -9.86
C ASN A 21 16.53 7.89 -11.19
N GLN A 22 15.86 8.17 -12.31
CA GLN A 22 16.48 8.18 -13.64
C GLN A 22 17.61 9.22 -13.72
N HIS A 23 17.40 10.41 -13.15
CA HIS A 23 18.42 11.45 -13.09
C HIS A 23 19.63 11.01 -12.26
N ALA A 24 19.41 10.40 -11.10
CA ALA A 24 20.49 9.87 -10.25
C ALA A 24 21.31 8.79 -10.99
N ILE A 25 20.63 7.83 -11.65
CA ILE A 25 21.30 6.79 -12.45
C ILE A 25 22.17 7.42 -13.54
N LYS A 26 21.67 8.44 -14.24
CA LYS A 26 22.43 9.17 -15.25
C LYS A 26 23.71 9.79 -14.66
N LEU A 27 23.60 10.49 -13.52
CA LEU A 27 24.74 11.11 -12.87
C LEU A 27 25.79 10.08 -12.39
N LEU A 28 25.35 8.92 -11.87
CA LEU A 28 26.23 7.81 -11.51
C LEU A 28 26.99 7.27 -12.73
N ASN A 29 26.30 7.09 -13.86
CA ASN A 29 26.91 6.64 -15.10
C ASN A 29 27.89 7.66 -15.70
N GLU A 30 27.72 8.95 -15.38
CA GLU A 30 28.69 10.02 -15.69
C GLU A 30 29.89 10.05 -14.73
N GLY A 31 30.00 9.11 -13.79
CA GLY A 31 31.07 9.02 -12.80
C GLY A 31 30.97 10.03 -11.66
N LYS A 32 29.82 10.69 -11.48
CA LYS A 32 29.62 11.62 -10.38
C LYS A 32 29.36 10.86 -9.07
N ASN A 33 30.00 11.29 -7.99
CA ASN A 33 29.72 10.77 -6.67
C ASN A 33 28.47 11.48 -6.10
N ILE A 34 27.38 10.74 -5.96
CA ILE A 34 26.11 11.26 -5.42
C ILE A 34 25.60 10.38 -4.30
N CYS A 35 24.96 11.00 -3.32
CA CYS A 35 24.19 10.30 -2.29
C CYS A 35 22.73 10.28 -2.74
N HIS A 36 22.24 9.09 -3.18
CA HIS A 36 20.89 8.95 -3.74
C HIS A 36 19.89 8.58 -2.66
N LEU A 37 19.21 9.59 -2.08
CA LEU A 37 18.15 9.41 -1.07
C LEU A 37 16.71 9.62 -1.64
N GLY A 38 16.59 9.82 -2.94
CA GLY A 38 15.32 10.19 -3.60
C GLY A 38 14.45 9.01 -4.05
N PHE A 39 14.85 7.76 -3.82
CA PHE A 39 14.10 6.58 -4.26
C PHE A 39 14.03 5.54 -3.15
N GLY A 40 12.82 5.24 -2.69
CA GLY A 40 12.58 4.33 -1.56
C GLY A 40 12.67 2.85 -1.95
N GLU A 41 13.81 2.42 -2.50
CA GLU A 41 14.12 1.02 -2.77
C GLU A 41 15.04 0.48 -1.67
N SER A 42 14.74 -0.74 -1.20
CA SER A 42 15.58 -1.39 -0.19
C SER A 42 16.94 -1.76 -0.78
N PRO A 43 18.05 -1.43 -0.10
CA PRO A 43 19.39 -1.80 -0.55
C PRO A 43 19.75 -3.26 -0.27
N PHE A 44 18.90 -3.98 0.47
CA PHE A 44 19.13 -5.36 0.87
C PHE A 44 18.65 -6.36 -0.19
N PRO A 45 19.22 -7.56 -0.23
CA PRO A 45 18.74 -8.62 -1.12
C PRO A 45 17.34 -9.10 -0.71
N VAL A 46 16.63 -9.71 -1.66
CA VAL A 46 15.42 -10.47 -1.35
C VAL A 46 15.79 -11.66 -0.46
N PRO A 47 15.01 -12.03 0.57
CA PRO A 47 15.29 -13.18 1.42
C PRO A 47 15.51 -14.49 0.64
N ASP A 48 16.52 -15.26 1.00
CA ASP A 48 16.89 -16.51 0.28
C ASP A 48 15.75 -17.51 0.13
N PRO A 49 14.87 -17.76 1.13
CA PRO A 49 13.73 -18.65 0.95
C PRO A 49 12.80 -18.23 -0.19
N MET A 50 12.59 -16.91 -0.36
CA MET A 50 11.77 -16.37 -1.44
C MET A 50 12.46 -16.55 -2.80
N GLN A 51 13.77 -16.26 -2.88
CA GLN A 51 14.56 -16.45 -4.11
C GLN A 51 14.57 -17.92 -4.54
N THR A 52 14.74 -18.84 -3.59
CA THR A 52 14.73 -20.28 -3.85
C THR A 52 13.36 -20.73 -4.37
N ALA A 53 12.27 -20.33 -3.70
CA ALA A 53 10.93 -20.64 -4.15
C ALA A 53 10.64 -20.09 -5.55
N LEU A 54 11.14 -18.89 -5.89
CA LEU A 54 11.01 -18.36 -7.25
C LEU A 54 11.76 -19.20 -8.28
N ARG A 55 13.02 -19.57 -8.00
CA ARG A 55 13.83 -20.44 -8.89
C ARG A 55 13.14 -21.76 -9.17
N GLU A 56 12.63 -22.41 -8.13
CA GLU A 56 11.95 -23.72 -8.21
C GLU A 56 10.62 -23.65 -8.99
N ASN A 57 9.96 -22.50 -8.99
CA ASN A 57 8.67 -22.29 -9.64
C ASN A 57 8.74 -21.46 -10.94
N SER A 58 9.94 -21.15 -11.43
CA SER A 58 10.13 -20.36 -12.66
C SER A 58 9.50 -21.00 -13.92
N HIS A 59 9.31 -22.32 -13.91
CA HIS A 59 8.69 -23.09 -14.99
C HIS A 59 7.15 -22.93 -15.07
N ARG A 60 6.51 -22.32 -14.06
CA ARG A 60 5.06 -22.12 -14.00
C ARG A 60 4.60 -21.12 -15.03
N LYS A 61 3.98 -21.57 -16.11
CA LYS A 61 3.60 -20.76 -17.28
C LYS A 61 2.10 -20.53 -17.43
N GLN A 62 1.27 -21.19 -16.63
CA GLN A 62 -0.18 -21.14 -16.75
C GLN A 62 -0.73 -19.84 -16.15
N TYR A 63 -1.81 -19.32 -16.75
CA TYR A 63 -2.66 -18.34 -16.09
C TYR A 63 -3.31 -18.95 -14.86
N ILE A 64 -3.39 -18.15 -13.81
CA ILE A 64 -4.06 -18.53 -12.55
C ILE A 64 -5.26 -17.60 -12.31
N SER A 65 -5.96 -17.80 -11.19
CA SER A 65 -7.08 -16.94 -10.82
C SER A 65 -6.67 -15.47 -10.79
N GLY A 66 -7.51 -14.57 -11.30
CA GLY A 66 -7.33 -13.12 -11.19
C GLY A 66 -7.22 -12.62 -9.74
N ARG A 67 -7.86 -13.33 -8.81
CA ARG A 67 -7.73 -13.04 -7.36
C ARG A 67 -6.39 -13.49 -6.76
N GLY A 68 -5.61 -14.27 -7.50
CA GLY A 68 -4.32 -14.80 -7.08
C GLY A 68 -4.37 -16.27 -6.62
N LEU A 69 -3.18 -16.81 -6.36
CA LEU A 69 -2.98 -18.19 -5.92
C LEU A 69 -3.69 -18.44 -4.58
N PRO A 70 -4.61 -19.43 -4.49
CA PRO A 70 -5.37 -19.69 -3.27
C PRO A 70 -4.49 -19.92 -2.04
N GLU A 71 -3.38 -20.63 -2.21
CA GLU A 71 -2.42 -20.89 -1.13
C GLU A 71 -1.76 -19.60 -0.62
N LEU A 72 -1.41 -18.68 -1.52
CA LEU A 72 -0.83 -17.38 -1.14
C LEU A 72 -1.88 -16.52 -0.43
N ARG A 73 -3.10 -16.47 -0.93
CA ARG A 73 -4.19 -15.72 -0.29
C ARG A 73 -4.42 -16.22 1.14
N LYS A 74 -4.48 -17.54 1.32
CA LYS A 74 -4.59 -18.13 2.67
C LYS A 74 -3.40 -17.75 3.55
N ALA A 75 -2.19 -17.87 3.04
CA ALA A 75 -0.98 -17.54 3.81
C ALA A 75 -0.95 -16.06 4.23
N VAL A 76 -1.39 -15.14 3.35
CA VAL A 76 -1.51 -13.71 3.69
C VAL A 76 -2.55 -13.51 4.80
N ALA A 77 -3.74 -14.13 4.70
CA ALA A 77 -4.78 -14.01 5.72
C ALA A 77 -4.29 -14.51 7.09
N ASP A 78 -3.72 -15.72 7.14
CA ASP A 78 -3.18 -16.32 8.36
C ASP A 78 -2.06 -15.46 8.98
N PHE A 79 -1.19 -14.90 8.13
CA PHE A 79 -0.10 -14.03 8.57
C PHE A 79 -0.62 -12.75 9.22
N PHE A 80 -1.56 -12.04 8.57
CA PHE A 80 -2.10 -10.80 9.11
C PHE A 80 -2.95 -11.03 10.37
N GLN A 81 -3.64 -12.16 10.46
CA GLN A 81 -4.30 -12.56 11.70
C GLN A 81 -3.29 -12.77 12.85
N THR A 82 -2.19 -13.47 12.57
CA THR A 82 -1.17 -13.80 13.58
C THR A 82 -0.36 -12.56 14.01
N GLN A 83 0.04 -11.71 13.05
CA GLN A 83 0.94 -10.58 13.33
C GLN A 83 0.20 -9.33 13.82
N PHE A 84 -1.02 -9.08 13.31
CA PHE A 84 -1.74 -7.83 13.54
C PHE A 84 -3.14 -8.02 14.14
N GLY A 85 -3.61 -9.25 14.27
CA GLY A 85 -4.94 -9.57 14.80
C GLY A 85 -6.09 -9.25 13.83
N TYR A 86 -5.80 -9.14 12.52
CA TYR A 86 -6.82 -8.87 11.52
C TYR A 86 -7.61 -10.12 11.16
N ASN A 87 -8.92 -10.00 11.09
CA ASN A 87 -9.82 -11.14 10.83
C ASN A 87 -10.25 -11.19 9.36
N TYR A 88 -9.30 -11.58 8.48
CA TYR A 88 -9.59 -11.83 7.07
C TYR A 88 -9.45 -13.32 6.75
N THR A 89 -10.16 -13.76 5.72
CA THR A 89 -10.04 -15.11 5.15
C THR A 89 -9.38 -15.04 3.77
N ALA A 90 -9.01 -16.18 3.20
CA ALA A 90 -8.48 -16.24 1.84
C ALA A 90 -9.45 -15.62 0.81
N GLU A 91 -10.77 -15.63 1.08
CA GLU A 91 -11.77 -15.04 0.20
C GLU A 91 -11.80 -13.52 0.25
N ASN A 92 -11.20 -12.92 1.25
CA ASN A 92 -11.06 -11.48 1.37
C ASN A 92 -9.84 -10.92 0.62
N ILE A 93 -8.94 -11.78 0.13
CA ILE A 93 -7.64 -11.37 -0.42
C ILE A 93 -7.66 -11.29 -1.94
N PHE A 94 -7.12 -10.19 -2.49
CA PHE A 94 -6.78 -10.00 -3.89
C PHE A 94 -5.29 -9.75 -4.05
N ILE A 95 -4.61 -10.53 -4.88
CA ILE A 95 -3.20 -10.34 -5.24
C ILE A 95 -3.10 -9.41 -6.46
N SER A 96 -2.13 -8.49 -6.45
CA SER A 96 -1.99 -7.44 -7.47
C SER A 96 -0.53 -7.19 -7.88
N PRO A 97 -0.29 -6.52 -9.02
CA PRO A 97 1.06 -6.10 -9.43
C PRO A 97 1.65 -4.98 -8.55
N GLY A 98 1.76 -5.24 -7.24
CA GLY A 98 2.12 -4.28 -6.20
C GLY A 98 0.89 -3.58 -5.60
N SER A 99 1.00 -3.10 -4.35
CA SER A 99 -0.08 -2.38 -3.65
C SER A 99 -0.53 -1.12 -4.40
N LYS A 100 0.37 -0.48 -5.15
CA LYS A 100 0.07 0.69 -5.98
C LYS A 100 -1.08 0.45 -6.95
N GLU A 101 -1.09 -0.70 -7.63
CA GLU A 101 -2.14 -1.07 -8.57
C GLU A 101 -3.47 -1.28 -7.84
N MET A 102 -3.43 -1.95 -6.70
CA MET A 102 -4.64 -2.23 -5.93
C MET A 102 -5.25 -0.95 -5.35
N ILE A 103 -4.43 -0.02 -4.85
CA ILE A 103 -4.89 1.30 -4.41
C ILE A 103 -5.57 2.03 -5.58
N PHE A 104 -4.92 2.05 -6.75
CA PHE A 104 -5.48 2.66 -7.96
C PHE A 104 -6.84 2.06 -8.33
N GLN A 105 -6.96 0.73 -8.32
CA GLN A 105 -8.21 0.06 -8.66
C GLN A 105 -9.34 0.41 -7.68
N HIS A 106 -9.06 0.48 -6.39
CA HIS A 106 -10.06 0.91 -5.40
C HIS A 106 -10.43 2.40 -5.57
N VAL A 107 -9.44 3.28 -5.80
CA VAL A 107 -9.71 4.70 -6.10
C VAL A 107 -10.55 4.84 -7.36
N TYR A 108 -10.33 3.99 -8.36
CA TYR A 108 -11.09 4.01 -9.60
C TYR A 108 -12.51 3.46 -9.43
N LEU A 109 -12.67 2.38 -8.68
CA LEU A 109 -13.92 1.63 -8.53
C LEU A 109 -14.92 2.32 -7.59
N LEU A 110 -14.42 2.81 -6.45
CA LEU A 110 -15.28 3.38 -5.41
C LEU A 110 -15.77 4.78 -5.80
N GLU A 111 -16.95 5.16 -5.36
CA GLU A 111 -17.53 6.49 -5.59
C GLU A 111 -17.14 7.48 -4.48
N GLY A 112 -17.33 8.78 -4.75
CA GLY A 112 -17.04 9.87 -3.83
C GLY A 112 -15.64 10.48 -3.97
N PRO A 113 -15.35 11.57 -3.26
CA PRO A 113 -14.05 12.22 -3.25
C PRO A 113 -12.99 11.35 -2.59
N LEU A 114 -11.74 11.54 -3.00
CA LEU A 114 -10.58 10.97 -2.36
C LEU A 114 -9.98 11.98 -1.39
N MET A 115 -9.99 11.67 -0.11
CA MET A 115 -9.40 12.46 0.96
C MET A 115 -8.08 11.82 1.41
N VAL A 116 -7.04 12.65 1.58
CA VAL A 116 -5.70 12.17 1.92
C VAL A 116 -5.02 13.14 2.87
N PRO A 117 -4.46 12.70 4.00
CA PRO A 117 -3.63 13.54 4.86
C PRO A 117 -2.44 14.12 4.08
N SER A 118 -2.09 15.36 4.31
CA SER A 118 -1.01 16.05 3.61
C SER A 118 0.07 16.51 4.60
N PRO A 119 1.36 16.16 4.35
CA PRO A 119 1.92 15.55 3.14
C PRO A 119 1.65 14.05 3.00
N SER A 120 1.64 13.58 1.75
CA SER A 120 1.34 12.18 1.40
C SER A 120 2.18 11.69 0.22
N TRP A 121 2.12 10.38 -0.02
CA TRP A 121 2.77 9.80 -1.19
C TRP A 121 2.26 10.41 -2.49
N VAL A 122 3.20 10.76 -3.36
CA VAL A 122 2.98 11.55 -4.59
C VAL A 122 2.04 10.90 -5.62
N SER A 123 1.72 9.60 -5.48
CA SER A 123 0.90 8.91 -6.47
C SER A 123 -0.61 8.99 -6.21
N TYR A 124 -1.06 9.31 -5.00
CA TYR A 124 -2.50 9.32 -4.69
C TYR A 124 -3.27 10.39 -5.48
N GLY A 125 -2.75 11.62 -5.55
CA GLY A 125 -3.36 12.69 -6.35
C GLY A 125 -3.47 12.36 -7.84
N PRO A 126 -2.38 11.95 -8.52
CA PRO A 126 -2.43 11.49 -9.91
C PRO A 126 -3.42 10.33 -10.16
N GLN A 127 -3.54 9.37 -9.24
CA GLN A 127 -4.52 8.28 -9.35
C GLN A 127 -5.96 8.81 -9.29
N ALA A 128 -6.24 9.78 -8.42
CA ALA A 128 -7.53 10.46 -8.38
C ALA A 128 -7.81 11.21 -9.70
N ALA A 129 -6.80 11.91 -10.24
CA ALA A 129 -6.92 12.66 -11.48
C ALA A 129 -7.26 11.77 -12.69
N ILE A 130 -6.65 10.57 -12.80
CA ILE A 130 -6.97 9.60 -13.88
C ILE A 130 -8.47 9.28 -13.91
N ARG A 131 -9.13 9.19 -12.75
CA ARG A 131 -10.57 8.92 -12.63
C ARG A 131 -11.42 10.19 -12.64
N SER A 132 -10.84 11.39 -12.74
CA SER A 132 -11.52 12.69 -12.53
C SER A 132 -12.20 12.79 -11.16
N LYS A 133 -11.62 12.13 -10.18
CA LYS A 133 -12.13 12.13 -8.82
C LYS A 133 -11.71 13.42 -8.11
N THR A 134 -12.62 14.03 -7.37
CA THR A 134 -12.28 15.14 -6.48
C THR A 134 -11.24 14.69 -5.47
N PHE A 135 -10.10 15.39 -5.43
CA PHE A 135 -9.04 15.14 -4.48
C PHE A 135 -9.03 16.22 -3.39
N ILE A 136 -9.11 15.81 -2.15
CA ILE A 136 -9.19 16.72 -0.99
C ILE A 136 -8.02 16.41 -0.05
N PRO A 137 -6.97 17.24 -0.06
CA PRO A 137 -5.91 17.13 0.93
C PRO A 137 -6.43 17.58 2.30
N ILE A 138 -6.19 16.75 3.33
CA ILE A 138 -6.49 17.10 4.72
C ILE A 138 -5.19 17.60 5.36
N PRO A 139 -5.15 18.85 5.86
CA PRO A 139 -3.93 19.39 6.45
C PRO A 139 -3.56 18.63 7.72
N THR A 140 -2.26 18.42 7.91
CA THR A 140 -1.67 17.90 9.14
C THR A 140 -0.56 18.84 9.62
N ASP A 141 -0.17 18.73 10.90
CA ASP A 141 0.75 19.66 11.54
C ASP A 141 2.07 18.97 11.92
N ILE A 142 3.18 19.65 11.68
CA ILE A 142 4.52 19.19 12.08
C ILE A 142 4.64 19.04 13.61
N ASN A 143 3.94 19.86 14.39
CA ASN A 143 4.01 19.83 15.84
C ASN A 143 3.44 18.55 16.44
N ASN A 144 2.60 17.81 15.69
CA ASN A 144 2.12 16.47 16.05
C ASN A 144 2.73 15.36 15.20
N GLY A 145 3.83 15.65 14.50
CA GLY A 145 4.51 14.70 13.61
C GLY A 145 3.70 14.37 12.35
N TYR A 146 2.90 15.29 11.85
CA TYR A 146 2.03 15.10 10.67
C TYR A 146 1.02 13.95 10.80
N ARG A 147 0.65 13.56 12.02
CA ARG A 147 -0.42 12.59 12.23
C ARG A 147 -1.78 13.27 12.08
N LEU A 148 -2.67 12.63 11.31
CA LEU A 148 -4.03 13.11 11.13
C LEU A 148 -4.76 13.09 12.48
N GLN A 149 -5.46 14.18 12.80
CA GLN A 149 -6.25 14.30 14.02
C GLN A 149 -7.73 14.09 13.72
N ALA A 150 -8.45 13.45 14.65
CA ALA A 150 -9.86 13.11 14.49
C ALA A 150 -10.74 14.35 14.33
N GLU A 151 -10.42 15.46 15.01
CA GLU A 151 -11.15 16.72 14.89
C GLU A 151 -11.05 17.33 13.51
N GLU A 152 -9.86 17.29 12.90
CA GLU A 152 -9.67 17.82 11.54
C GLU A 152 -10.35 16.93 10.50
N LEU A 153 -10.33 15.61 10.72
CA LEU A 153 -11.05 14.66 9.89
C LEU A 153 -12.56 14.87 9.98
N ASP A 154 -13.12 14.98 11.20
CA ASP A 154 -14.56 15.21 11.41
C ASP A 154 -15.03 16.52 10.79
N LYS A 155 -14.26 17.61 10.96
CA LYS A 155 -14.51 18.90 10.33
C LYS A 155 -14.49 18.81 8.80
N THR A 156 -13.54 18.06 8.23
CA THR A 156 -13.45 17.86 6.80
C THR A 156 -14.68 17.16 6.26
N PHE A 157 -15.15 16.09 6.88
CA PHE A 157 -16.36 15.37 6.48
C PHE A 157 -17.63 16.19 6.71
N SER A 158 -17.72 16.90 7.83
CA SER A 158 -18.90 17.73 8.16
C SER A 158 -19.11 18.87 7.17
N ASN A 159 -18.05 19.36 6.55
CA ASN A 159 -18.10 20.41 5.52
C ASN A 159 -18.40 19.88 4.11
N GLN A 160 -18.45 18.56 3.93
CA GLN A 160 -18.68 17.91 2.65
C GLN A 160 -20.08 17.29 2.62
N ARG A 161 -20.75 17.40 1.46
CA ARG A 161 -22.10 16.83 1.25
C ARG A 161 -22.04 15.69 0.22
N PHE A 162 -21.09 14.79 0.38
CA PHE A 162 -21.02 13.62 -0.47
C PHE A 162 -21.68 12.41 0.21
N PRO A 163 -22.47 11.61 -0.51
CA PRO A 163 -23.11 10.42 0.06
C PRO A 163 -22.10 9.34 0.43
N GLN A 164 -20.92 9.31 -0.20
CA GLN A 164 -19.82 8.42 0.04
C GLN A 164 -18.51 9.20 -0.03
N SER A 165 -17.52 8.82 0.78
CA SER A 165 -16.18 9.38 0.76
C SER A 165 -15.14 8.28 0.98
N ILE A 166 -13.93 8.50 0.43
CA ILE A 166 -12.80 7.59 0.55
C ILE A 166 -11.68 8.33 1.28
N LEU A 167 -11.13 7.71 2.30
CA LEU A 167 -9.91 8.16 2.98
C LEU A 167 -8.76 7.20 2.64
N ILE A 168 -7.64 7.69 2.12
CA ILE A 168 -6.39 6.92 2.16
C ILE A 168 -5.64 7.31 3.42
N LEU A 169 -5.36 6.33 4.27
CA LEU A 169 -4.49 6.46 5.44
C LEU A 169 -3.25 5.59 5.24
N ASN A 170 -2.12 6.23 4.95
CA ASN A 170 -0.84 5.54 4.86
C ASN A 170 -0.15 5.54 6.24
N ASN A 171 -0.05 4.38 6.85
CA ASN A 171 0.51 4.21 8.19
C ASN A 171 1.39 2.94 8.23
N PRO A 172 2.69 3.05 8.53
CA PRO A 172 3.51 4.27 8.66
C PRO A 172 3.49 5.14 7.40
N ASN A 173 3.61 6.47 7.57
CA ASN A 173 3.39 7.44 6.48
C ASN A 173 4.63 7.65 5.61
N ASN A 174 4.45 7.71 4.33
CA ASN A 174 5.40 8.27 3.36
C ASN A 174 4.87 9.64 2.87
N PRO A 175 5.57 10.79 3.08
CA PRO A 175 7.03 10.89 3.32
C PRO A 175 7.45 11.13 4.78
N THR A 176 6.53 11.31 5.73
CA THR A 176 6.88 11.85 7.05
C THR A 176 7.53 10.86 8.01
N GLY A 177 7.40 9.55 7.75
CA GLY A 177 7.82 8.48 8.66
C GLY A 177 6.95 8.35 9.92
N SER A 178 5.92 9.18 10.06
CA SER A 178 5.05 9.17 11.23
C SER A 178 4.22 7.88 11.32
N VAL A 179 3.95 7.49 12.56
CA VAL A 179 3.09 6.34 12.90
C VAL A 179 2.04 6.80 13.88
N HIS A 180 0.77 6.54 13.58
CA HIS A 180 -0.34 6.86 14.49
C HIS A 180 -0.28 6.00 15.75
N LEU A 181 -0.66 6.60 16.86
CA LEU A 181 -0.82 5.91 18.14
C LEU A 181 -2.14 5.11 18.17
N PRO A 182 -2.24 4.05 18.99
CA PRO A 182 -3.46 3.25 19.11
C PRO A 182 -4.71 4.08 19.42
N GLU A 183 -4.60 5.03 20.35
CA GLU A 183 -5.67 5.96 20.72
C GLU A 183 -6.08 6.86 19.55
N GLU A 184 -5.13 7.41 18.79
CA GLU A 184 -5.41 8.22 17.60
C GLU A 184 -6.14 7.40 16.51
N LEU A 185 -5.74 6.13 16.31
CA LEU A 185 -6.42 5.24 15.37
C LEU A 185 -7.85 4.92 15.80
N SER A 186 -8.09 4.77 17.12
CA SER A 186 -9.42 4.58 17.66
C SER A 186 -10.32 5.79 17.41
N ASP A 187 -9.81 6.99 17.69
CA ASP A 187 -10.56 8.23 17.49
C ASP A 187 -10.86 8.48 15.99
N LEU A 188 -9.89 8.23 15.11
CA LEU A 188 -10.09 8.28 13.65
C LEU A 188 -11.15 7.26 13.19
N ALA A 189 -11.14 6.05 13.76
CA ALA A 189 -12.11 5.00 13.45
C ALA A 189 -13.53 5.42 13.82
N GLU A 190 -13.74 6.08 14.98
CA GLU A 190 -15.04 6.61 15.37
C GLU A 190 -15.56 7.65 14.38
N VAL A 191 -14.70 8.57 13.94
CA VAL A 191 -15.05 9.57 12.92
C VAL A 191 -15.40 8.89 11.59
N CYS A 192 -14.58 7.94 11.13
CA CYS A 192 -14.84 7.20 9.90
C CYS A 192 -16.17 6.45 9.96
N ARG A 193 -16.49 5.83 11.09
CA ARG A 193 -17.76 5.12 11.31
C ARG A 193 -18.96 6.06 11.32
N LYS A 194 -18.84 7.21 11.99
CA LYS A 194 -19.86 8.26 12.03
C LYS A 194 -20.24 8.74 10.62
N HIS A 195 -19.25 8.92 9.76
CA HIS A 195 -19.43 9.43 8.40
C HIS A 195 -19.50 8.33 7.33
N ARG A 196 -19.48 7.05 7.70
CA ARG A 196 -19.51 5.88 6.80
C ARG A 196 -18.44 5.92 5.72
N VAL A 197 -17.23 6.33 6.10
CA VAL A 197 -16.10 6.47 5.18
C VAL A 197 -15.52 5.11 4.83
N ILE A 198 -15.22 4.85 3.56
CA ILE A 198 -14.37 3.72 3.18
C ILE A 198 -12.92 4.14 3.36
N VAL A 199 -12.20 3.45 4.21
CA VAL A 199 -10.76 3.68 4.43
C VAL A 199 -9.96 2.71 3.57
N ILE A 200 -9.03 3.23 2.78
CA ILE A 200 -7.95 2.46 2.16
C ILE A 200 -6.72 2.63 3.06
N SER A 201 -6.44 1.64 3.89
CA SER A 201 -5.27 1.62 4.77
C SER A 201 -4.06 1.10 3.99
N ASP A 202 -3.15 2.01 3.61
CA ASP A 202 -1.89 1.63 2.96
C ASP A 202 -0.85 1.32 4.03
N GLU A 203 -0.65 0.02 4.30
CA GLU A 203 0.21 -0.51 5.35
C GLU A 203 1.50 -1.14 4.81
N ILE A 204 1.96 -0.67 3.65
CA ILE A 204 3.17 -1.22 3.00
C ILE A 204 4.41 -1.16 3.88
N TYR A 205 4.44 -0.27 4.86
CA TYR A 205 5.54 -0.09 5.82
C TYR A 205 5.28 -0.72 7.19
N GLY A 206 4.17 -1.42 7.41
CA GLY A 206 3.79 -1.96 8.73
C GLY A 206 4.88 -2.83 9.37
N LEU A 207 5.52 -3.71 8.58
CA LEU A 207 6.62 -4.58 9.05
C LEU A 207 7.96 -3.86 9.21
N THR A 208 8.12 -2.64 8.67
CA THR A 208 9.36 -1.86 8.77
C THR A 208 9.27 -0.75 9.82
N LYS A 209 8.21 -0.73 10.62
CA LYS A 209 8.02 0.23 11.71
C LYS A 209 9.15 0.10 12.74
N PHE A 210 9.77 1.22 13.08
CA PHE A 210 10.83 1.31 14.08
C PHE A 210 10.31 1.15 15.52
N GLY A 211 11.21 0.78 16.40
CA GLY A 211 10.93 0.59 17.83
C GLY A 211 10.25 -0.75 18.17
N LYS A 212 10.16 -1.03 19.46
CA LYS A 212 9.74 -2.36 20.00
C LYS A 212 8.23 -2.57 20.05
N LYS A 213 7.43 -1.50 20.02
CA LYS A 213 5.96 -1.66 20.05
C LYS A 213 5.47 -2.24 18.72
N PRO A 214 4.56 -3.21 18.72
CA PRO A 214 4.01 -3.74 17.48
C PRO A 214 3.33 -2.64 16.67
N PHE A 215 3.29 -2.84 15.35
CA PHE A 215 2.50 -1.98 14.47
C PHE A 215 1.01 -2.27 14.68
N GLU A 216 0.21 -1.22 14.61
CA GLU A 216 -1.25 -1.32 14.55
C GLU A 216 -1.76 -0.46 13.39
N GLY A 217 -2.71 -1.00 12.62
CA GLY A 217 -3.40 -0.26 11.57
C GLY A 217 -4.84 0.02 11.96
N ILE A 218 -5.48 0.93 11.22
CA ILE A 218 -6.86 1.35 11.50
C ILE A 218 -7.87 0.21 11.35
N ALA A 219 -7.56 -0.83 10.55
CA ALA A 219 -8.40 -2.01 10.40
C ALA A 219 -8.67 -2.76 11.72
N LYS A 220 -7.82 -2.58 12.74
CA LYS A 220 -8.05 -3.11 14.08
C LYS A 220 -9.22 -2.43 14.79
N TYR A 221 -9.48 -1.16 14.49
CA TYR A 221 -10.46 -0.29 15.14
C TYR A 221 -11.70 -0.04 14.29
N TYR A 222 -11.55 -0.12 12.97
CA TYR A 222 -12.63 0.06 11.98
C TYR A 222 -12.58 -1.05 10.91
N PRO A 223 -12.68 -2.34 11.32
CA PRO A 223 -12.55 -3.46 10.39
C PRO A 223 -13.61 -3.46 9.29
N GLU A 224 -14.86 -3.07 9.61
CA GLU A 224 -16.01 -3.14 8.71
C GLU A 224 -15.95 -2.15 7.54
N GLY A 225 -15.18 -1.06 7.65
CA GLY A 225 -15.06 -0.03 6.61
C GLY A 225 -13.65 0.13 6.05
N THR A 226 -12.70 -0.78 6.40
CA THR A 226 -11.30 -0.64 6.02
C THR A 226 -10.86 -1.70 5.04
N ILE A 227 -10.42 -1.27 3.86
CA ILE A 227 -9.69 -2.07 2.88
C ILE A 227 -8.19 -1.88 3.18
N THR A 228 -7.51 -2.94 3.59
CA THR A 228 -6.08 -2.88 3.90
C THR A 228 -5.26 -3.29 2.69
N THR A 229 -4.24 -2.50 2.33
CA THR A 229 -3.30 -2.81 1.25
C THR A 229 -1.88 -2.95 1.77
N SER A 230 -1.14 -3.93 1.24
CA SER A 230 0.26 -4.14 1.56
C SER A 230 0.96 -4.94 0.45
N GLY A 231 2.17 -5.44 0.70
CA GLY A 231 2.92 -6.20 -0.30
C GLY A 231 4.34 -6.53 0.12
N ILE A 232 5.12 -7.07 -0.81
CA ILE A 232 6.49 -7.53 -0.55
C ILE A 232 7.56 -6.47 -0.89
N SER A 233 7.17 -5.29 -1.35
CA SER A 233 8.12 -4.31 -1.92
C SER A 233 9.08 -3.72 -0.90
N LYS A 234 8.69 -3.57 0.36
CA LYS A 234 9.46 -2.87 1.38
C LYS A 234 10.11 -3.85 2.37
N ALA A 235 9.33 -4.49 3.22
CA ALA A 235 9.85 -5.39 4.25
C ALA A 235 10.67 -6.57 3.71
N PHE A 236 10.35 -7.04 2.50
CA PHE A 236 11.03 -8.18 1.88
C PHE A 236 11.96 -7.78 0.72
N SER A 237 12.29 -6.49 0.59
CA SER A 237 13.22 -5.98 -0.44
C SER A 237 12.89 -6.38 -1.89
N ALA A 238 11.63 -6.76 -2.16
CA ALA A 238 11.21 -7.35 -3.44
C ALA A 238 10.36 -6.39 -4.29
N GLY A 239 10.71 -5.09 -4.29
CA GLY A 239 9.96 -4.06 -5.03
C GLY A 239 9.86 -4.34 -6.53
N GLY A 240 10.92 -4.84 -7.14
CA GLY A 240 10.97 -5.21 -8.56
C GLY A 240 10.14 -6.44 -8.94
N TRP A 241 9.73 -7.27 -7.96
CA TRP A 241 8.89 -8.45 -8.22
C TRP A 241 7.43 -8.09 -8.48
N ARG A 242 7.02 -6.86 -8.17
CA ARG A 242 5.68 -6.35 -8.42
C ARG A 242 4.58 -7.23 -7.86
N LEU A 243 4.60 -7.52 -6.55
CA LEU A 243 3.54 -8.22 -5.86
C LEU A 243 3.07 -7.44 -4.63
N GLY A 244 1.78 -7.19 -4.58
CA GLY A 244 1.04 -6.62 -3.46
C GLY A 244 -0.32 -7.29 -3.35
N PHE A 245 -1.12 -6.83 -2.42
CA PHE A 245 -2.46 -7.35 -2.21
C PHE A 245 -3.36 -6.33 -1.51
N ALA A 246 -4.67 -6.57 -1.61
CA ALA A 246 -5.67 -5.96 -0.76
C ALA A 246 -6.43 -7.02 0.04
N MET A 247 -6.85 -6.64 1.23
CA MET A 247 -7.72 -7.38 2.12
C MET A 247 -9.02 -6.58 2.24
N ILE A 248 -10.14 -7.15 1.75
CA ILE A 248 -11.45 -6.50 1.69
C ILE A 248 -12.31 -7.10 2.80
N PRO A 249 -12.86 -6.28 3.72
CA PRO A 249 -13.72 -6.80 4.79
C PRO A 249 -15.02 -7.39 4.23
N HIS A 250 -15.62 -8.31 4.99
CA HIS A 250 -16.86 -8.97 4.59
C HIS A 250 -18.01 -7.97 4.36
N GLU A 251 -18.05 -6.92 5.15
CA GLU A 251 -19.05 -5.86 5.06
C GLU A 251 -18.99 -5.06 3.75
N LEU A 252 -17.86 -5.15 3.03
CA LEU A 252 -17.64 -4.54 1.71
C LEU A 252 -17.55 -5.58 0.58
N GLU A 253 -18.05 -6.80 0.79
CA GLU A 253 -17.95 -7.88 -0.20
C GLU A 253 -18.67 -7.57 -1.54
N GLU A 254 -19.59 -6.62 -1.56
CA GLU A 254 -20.21 -6.12 -2.79
C GLU A 254 -19.21 -5.55 -3.80
N ILE A 255 -18.02 -5.14 -3.34
CA ILE A 255 -16.91 -4.66 -4.19
C ILE A 255 -16.28 -5.83 -4.98
N VAL A 256 -16.33 -7.04 -4.45
CA VAL A 256 -15.60 -8.21 -4.97
C VAL A 256 -15.94 -8.57 -6.42
N PRO A 257 -17.21 -8.63 -6.85
CA PRO A 257 -17.53 -8.90 -8.25
C PRO A 257 -17.01 -7.84 -9.21
N ALA A 258 -17.16 -6.56 -8.85
CA ALA A 258 -16.72 -5.45 -9.68
C ALA A 258 -15.17 -5.39 -9.76
N LEU A 259 -14.46 -5.62 -8.64
CA LEU A 259 -13.01 -5.70 -8.63
C LEU A 259 -12.51 -6.91 -9.43
N SER A 260 -13.18 -8.07 -9.34
CA SER A 260 -12.83 -9.26 -10.13
C SER A 260 -12.97 -8.99 -11.63
N ALA A 261 -14.05 -8.31 -12.04
CA ALA A 261 -14.22 -7.89 -13.43
C ALA A 261 -13.13 -6.91 -13.86
N PHE A 262 -12.81 -5.92 -13.02
CA PHE A 262 -11.77 -4.93 -13.32
C PHE A 262 -10.38 -5.58 -13.45
N VAL A 263 -10.03 -6.51 -12.58
CA VAL A 263 -8.79 -7.31 -12.66
C VAL A 263 -8.73 -8.09 -13.96
N SER A 264 -9.83 -8.74 -14.39
CA SER A 264 -9.86 -9.54 -15.62
C SER A 264 -9.58 -8.71 -16.87
N GLU A 265 -10.06 -7.46 -16.89
CA GLU A 265 -9.92 -6.54 -18.04
C GLU A 265 -8.63 -5.70 -18.00
N THR A 266 -7.82 -5.81 -16.94
CA THR A 266 -6.57 -5.05 -16.80
C THR A 266 -5.36 -5.97 -16.88
N PHE A 267 -4.94 -6.59 -15.77
CA PHE A 267 -3.74 -7.41 -15.72
C PHE A 267 -4.02 -8.93 -15.68
N SER A 268 -5.28 -9.35 -15.72
CA SER A 268 -5.78 -10.73 -15.71
C SER A 268 -5.37 -11.51 -14.46
N CYS A 269 -4.07 -11.67 -14.21
CA CYS A 269 -3.51 -12.24 -12.97
C CYS A 269 -2.06 -11.79 -12.80
N VAL A 270 -1.56 -11.81 -11.57
CA VAL A 270 -0.14 -11.62 -11.28
C VAL A 270 0.65 -12.86 -11.67
N SER A 271 1.90 -12.68 -12.10
CA SER A 271 2.81 -13.75 -12.49
C SER A 271 2.81 -14.93 -11.50
N ALA A 272 2.49 -16.14 -12.00
CA ALA A 272 2.44 -17.35 -11.18
C ALA A 272 3.79 -17.65 -10.49
N PRO A 273 4.95 -17.62 -11.18
CA PRO A 273 6.25 -17.78 -10.53
C PRO A 273 6.47 -16.82 -9.36
N ILE A 274 6.12 -15.55 -9.52
CA ILE A 274 6.28 -14.51 -8.48
C ILE A 274 5.39 -14.82 -7.27
N GLN A 275 4.15 -15.26 -7.48
CA GLN A 275 3.27 -15.61 -6.38
C GLN A 275 3.79 -16.81 -5.58
N HIS A 276 4.34 -17.81 -6.24
CA HIS A 276 5.03 -18.93 -5.56
C HIS A 276 6.31 -18.46 -4.84
N GLY A 277 7.07 -17.54 -5.45
CA GLY A 277 8.25 -16.94 -4.84
C GLY A 277 7.93 -16.12 -3.58
N ALA A 278 6.75 -15.50 -3.53
CA ALA A 278 6.32 -14.72 -2.38
C ALA A 278 5.75 -15.57 -1.23
N LEU A 279 5.36 -16.82 -1.50
CA LEU A 279 4.68 -17.68 -0.53
C LEU A 279 5.46 -17.87 0.78
N PRO A 280 6.79 -18.09 0.81
CA PRO A 280 7.54 -18.23 2.06
C PRO A 280 7.45 -17.03 2.98
N ALA A 281 7.33 -15.82 2.45
CA ALA A 281 7.21 -14.59 3.23
C ALA A 281 6.01 -14.59 4.19
N PHE A 282 4.94 -15.29 3.85
CA PHE A 282 3.70 -15.33 4.62
C PHE A 282 3.42 -16.69 5.23
N LYS A 283 3.66 -17.78 4.49
CA LYS A 283 3.39 -19.15 4.94
C LYS A 283 4.39 -19.64 6.01
N ASN A 284 5.63 -19.20 5.92
CA ASN A 284 6.70 -19.54 6.84
C ASN A 284 7.50 -18.29 7.21
N TYR A 285 6.83 -17.31 7.81
CA TYR A 285 7.44 -16.02 8.15
C TYR A 285 8.71 -16.15 9.00
N GLU A 286 8.77 -17.16 9.88
CA GLU A 286 9.96 -17.42 10.70
C GLU A 286 11.24 -17.59 9.87
N SER A 287 11.14 -18.15 8.65
CA SER A 287 12.27 -18.33 7.74
C SER A 287 12.83 -17.03 7.15
N VAL A 288 12.08 -15.95 7.24
CA VAL A 288 12.44 -14.61 6.70
C VAL A 288 12.45 -13.53 7.78
N ARG A 289 11.97 -13.83 8.98
CA ARG A 289 11.81 -12.86 10.08
C ARG A 289 13.13 -12.19 10.46
N GLU A 290 14.18 -12.96 10.66
CA GLU A 290 15.50 -12.43 11.03
C GLU A 290 16.00 -11.42 9.99
N HIS A 291 15.81 -11.71 8.70
CA HIS A 291 16.15 -10.79 7.63
C HIS A 291 15.36 -9.47 7.72
N VAL A 292 14.05 -9.55 7.92
CA VAL A 292 13.17 -8.37 8.02
C VAL A 292 13.55 -7.52 9.24
N GLU A 293 13.79 -8.16 10.38
CA GLU A 293 14.20 -7.49 11.61
C GLU A 293 15.57 -6.82 11.47
N LEU A 294 16.55 -7.50 10.88
CA LEU A 294 17.89 -6.95 10.62
C LEU A 294 17.81 -5.72 9.69
N CYS A 295 17.06 -5.82 8.59
CA CYS A 295 16.88 -4.69 7.68
C CYS A 295 16.23 -3.49 8.38
N ARG A 296 15.20 -3.73 9.20
CA ARG A 296 14.55 -2.70 10.01
C ARG A 296 15.52 -2.03 10.96
N ASP A 297 16.29 -2.82 11.72
CA ASP A 297 17.22 -2.32 12.75
C ASP A 297 18.36 -1.50 12.13
N ILE A 298 18.85 -1.89 10.93
CA ILE A 298 19.82 -1.10 10.17
C ILE A 298 19.21 0.23 9.70
N HIS A 299 17.97 0.21 9.20
CA HIS A 299 17.28 1.44 8.80
C HIS A 299 17.00 2.36 9.99
N GLU A 300 16.61 1.80 11.14
CA GLU A 300 16.40 2.56 12.39
C GLU A 300 17.68 3.26 12.81
N ALA A 301 18.80 2.52 12.90
CA ALA A 301 20.11 3.08 13.24
C ALA A 301 20.58 4.16 12.24
N ALA A 302 20.33 3.96 10.94
CA ALA A 302 20.65 4.96 9.92
C ALA A 302 19.78 6.22 10.06
N GLY A 303 18.49 6.06 10.39
CA GLY A 303 17.59 7.19 10.62
C GLY A 303 17.91 7.98 11.88
N GLU A 304 18.44 7.34 12.93
CA GLU A 304 18.92 8.03 14.13
C GLU A 304 20.22 8.82 13.87
N PHE A 305 21.03 8.39 12.90
CA PHE A 305 22.26 9.07 12.54
C PHE A 305 22.03 10.32 11.67
N LEU A 306 20.98 10.33 10.83
CA LEU A 306 20.65 11.44 9.92
C LEU A 306 19.89 12.56 10.62
#